data_9df571dece91e08d4344c6cd8b32bc15
#
_entry.id   9df571dece91e08d4344c6cd8b32bc15
#
_cell.length_a   1.000
_cell.length_b   1.000
_cell.length_c   1.000
_cell.angle_alpha   90.00
_cell.angle_beta   90.00
_cell.angle_gamma   90.00
#
_symmetry.space_group_name_H-M   'P 1'
#
loop_
_entity.id
_entity.type
_entity.pdbx_description
1 polymer ?
#
loop_
_entity_poly.entity_id
_entity_poly.type
_entity_poly.pdbx_seq_one_letter_code
_entity_poly.pdbx_strand_id
1 'polypeptide(L)'
;VNEGEVVTLIGANGAGKSTFLKILSGEIEPNKGIVSLSPNERLSMLKQNQHEYNEFTVLNTVLIGNKKMWDIQQQKDALYMKEDFTEADGIKAGELEAEFGEMGGYTSESDAAQLLANLVIKEDAHHKLMKDVTGTQKVRVLLAQALFGNPDVLLLDEPTNDLDIETIRWLENFLADYENTAIVVSHDRHFLDTVCTHVADVDKSKITIYTGNYSFWYESSQLASRQQGDKNKKMEEKRKDLLDFIARFSANASKSKQATSRKKALEKLVI
;
A
#
# COMPACT_ATOMS: atom_id res chain seq x y z
N VAL A 1 -5.70 -8.01 7.14
CA VAL A 1 -5.05 -8.40 5.89
C VAL A 1 -4.24 -9.63 6.19
N ASN A 2 -4.31 -10.65 5.35
CA ASN A 2 -3.68 -11.95 5.57
C ASN A 2 -2.62 -12.20 4.49
N GLU A 3 -1.79 -13.21 4.73
CA GLU A 3 -0.83 -13.71 3.73
C GLU A 3 -1.54 -14.09 2.43
N GLY A 4 -0.91 -13.84 1.31
CA GLY A 4 -1.46 -14.09 -0.04
C GLY A 4 -2.51 -13.07 -0.50
N GLU A 5 -2.83 -12.05 0.30
CA GLU A 5 -3.76 -11.00 -0.09
C GLU A 5 -3.04 -9.79 -0.69
N VAL A 6 -3.50 -9.34 -1.86
CA VAL A 6 -3.14 -8.06 -2.45
C VAL A 6 -4.30 -7.10 -2.23
N VAL A 7 -4.12 -6.14 -1.34
CA VAL A 7 -5.16 -5.18 -0.96
C VAL A 7 -4.88 -3.84 -1.62
N THR A 8 -5.82 -3.35 -2.42
CA THR A 8 -5.73 -1.98 -2.93
C THR A 8 -6.45 -1.00 -2.01
N LEU A 9 -5.77 0.11 -1.69
CA LEU A 9 -6.40 1.26 -1.03
C LEU A 9 -6.99 2.18 -2.07
N ILE A 10 -8.27 2.43 -1.96
CA ILE A 10 -9.00 3.37 -2.80
C ILE A 10 -9.65 4.46 -1.95
N GLY A 11 -10.05 5.55 -2.59
CA GLY A 11 -10.67 6.70 -1.92
C GLY A 11 -10.40 7.97 -2.71
N ALA A 12 -11.11 9.04 -2.37
CA ALA A 12 -10.93 10.34 -3.00
C ALA A 12 -9.49 10.87 -2.86
N ASN A 13 -9.09 11.78 -3.73
CA ASN A 13 -7.83 12.49 -3.58
C ASN A 13 -7.86 13.28 -2.26
N GLY A 14 -6.79 13.13 -1.47
CA GLY A 14 -6.72 13.71 -0.14
C GLY A 14 -7.41 12.90 0.97
N ALA A 15 -7.97 11.70 0.68
CA ALA A 15 -8.55 10.81 1.70
C ALA A 15 -7.52 10.24 2.69
N GLY A 16 -6.22 10.43 2.42
CA GLY A 16 -5.13 10.02 3.31
C GLY A 16 -4.49 8.68 2.95
N LYS A 17 -4.68 8.16 1.73
CA LYS A 17 -4.11 6.87 1.29
C LYS A 17 -2.58 6.79 1.47
N SER A 18 -1.83 7.72 0.88
CA SER A 18 -0.37 7.76 1.00
C SER A 18 0.09 8.05 2.44
N THR A 19 -0.66 8.87 3.19
CA THR A 19 -0.40 9.09 4.62
C THR A 19 -0.58 7.79 5.42
N PHE A 20 -1.59 7.01 5.10
CA PHE A 20 -1.81 5.71 5.73
C PHE A 20 -0.66 4.74 5.45
N LEU A 21 -0.17 4.67 4.20
CA LEU A 21 1.02 3.87 3.88
C LEU A 21 2.26 4.33 4.67
N LYS A 22 2.47 5.64 4.82
CA LYS A 22 3.58 6.19 5.62
C LYS A 22 3.45 5.88 7.11
N ILE A 23 2.23 5.80 7.63
CA ILE A 23 1.99 5.34 9.01
C ILE A 23 2.33 3.85 9.13
N LEU A 24 1.90 3.03 8.18
CA LEU A 24 2.21 1.59 8.18
C LEU A 24 3.72 1.33 8.06
N SER A 25 4.45 2.14 7.27
CA SER A 25 5.91 2.04 7.13
C SER A 25 6.70 2.57 8.32
N GLY A 26 6.04 3.27 9.26
CA GLY A 26 6.70 3.91 10.40
C GLY A 26 7.36 5.26 10.08
N GLU A 27 7.17 5.81 8.88
CA GLU A 27 7.65 7.15 8.53
C GLU A 27 6.90 8.27 9.27
N ILE A 28 5.65 8.00 9.63
CA ILE A 28 4.77 8.91 10.40
C ILE A 28 4.20 8.15 11.58
N GLU A 29 4.30 8.73 12.78
CA GLU A 29 3.67 8.17 13.97
C GLU A 29 2.14 8.37 13.93
N PRO A 30 1.33 7.33 14.26
CA PRO A 30 -0.11 7.48 14.33
C PRO A 30 -0.52 8.31 15.55
N ASN A 31 -1.48 9.21 15.39
CA ASN A 31 -2.04 9.97 16.52
C ASN A 31 -2.78 9.08 17.53
N LYS A 32 -3.36 7.97 17.06
CA LYS A 32 -4.05 6.95 17.86
C LYS A 32 -3.86 5.58 17.20
N GLY A 33 -3.81 4.55 18.03
CA GLY A 33 -3.60 3.18 17.57
C GLY A 33 -2.13 2.78 17.56
N ILE A 34 -1.87 1.55 17.17
CA ILE A 34 -0.52 0.96 17.13
C ILE A 34 -0.42 0.19 15.81
N VAL A 35 0.69 0.37 15.12
CA VAL A 35 1.11 -0.51 14.03
C VAL A 35 2.10 -1.50 14.62
N SER A 36 1.82 -2.79 14.53
CA SER A 36 2.71 -3.84 15.00
C SER A 36 2.91 -4.88 13.91
N LEU A 37 4.15 -5.29 13.76
CA LEU A 37 4.57 -6.43 12.95
C LEU A 37 5.06 -7.52 13.90
N SER A 38 4.97 -8.77 13.50
CA SER A 38 5.59 -9.86 14.25
C SER A 38 7.13 -9.68 14.28
N PRO A 39 7.84 -10.17 15.30
CA PRO A 39 9.26 -9.86 15.51
C PRO A 39 10.19 -10.21 14.34
N ASN A 40 9.78 -11.16 13.49
CA ASN A 40 10.56 -11.61 12.33
C ASN A 40 9.98 -11.16 10.99
N GLU A 41 8.87 -10.42 11.00
CA GLU A 41 8.25 -9.91 9.78
C GLU A 41 8.96 -8.64 9.30
N ARG A 42 9.22 -8.60 8.00
CA ARG A 42 9.85 -7.46 7.33
C ARG A 42 8.85 -6.73 6.45
N LEU A 43 8.69 -5.45 6.70
CA LEU A 43 7.93 -4.54 5.86
C LEU A 43 8.87 -3.83 4.88
N SER A 44 8.49 -3.77 3.63
CA SER A 44 9.17 -3.01 2.59
C SER A 44 8.20 -2.03 1.93
N MET A 45 8.69 -0.83 1.62
CA MET A 45 7.90 0.22 0.96
C MET A 45 8.65 0.75 -0.25
N LEU A 46 7.93 0.94 -1.36
CA LEU A 46 8.47 1.59 -2.56
C LEU A 46 8.81 3.05 -2.24
N LYS A 47 10.10 3.38 -2.35
CA LYS A 47 10.61 4.73 -2.15
C LYS A 47 10.35 5.59 -3.38
N GLN A 48 9.92 6.83 -3.14
CA GLN A 48 9.62 7.78 -4.23
C GLN A 48 10.76 8.79 -4.48
N ASN A 49 11.68 8.95 -3.51
CA ASN A 49 12.81 9.85 -3.66
C ASN A 49 13.92 9.19 -4.49
N GLN A 50 13.98 9.55 -5.77
CA GLN A 50 14.97 9.02 -6.73
C GLN A 50 16.42 9.44 -6.43
N HIS A 51 16.64 10.40 -5.54
CA HIS A 51 17.97 10.96 -5.24
C HIS A 51 18.56 10.46 -3.92
N GLU A 52 17.79 9.73 -3.13
CA GLU A 52 18.22 9.24 -1.81
C GLU A 52 19.46 8.35 -1.89
N TYR A 53 19.58 7.59 -2.98
CA TYR A 53 20.64 6.60 -3.18
C TYR A 53 21.70 6.99 -4.21
N ASN A 54 21.82 8.28 -4.55
CA ASN A 54 22.70 8.77 -5.63
C ASN A 54 24.17 8.32 -5.50
N GLU A 55 24.67 8.16 -4.29
CA GLU A 55 26.06 7.76 -4.01
C GLU A 55 26.25 6.24 -3.89
N PHE A 56 25.18 5.46 -4.02
CA PHE A 56 25.25 4.00 -4.03
C PHE A 56 25.22 3.46 -5.47
N THR A 57 25.80 2.28 -5.67
CA THR A 57 25.66 1.57 -6.93
C THR A 57 24.22 1.06 -7.10
N VAL A 58 23.82 0.80 -8.32
CA VAL A 58 22.51 0.19 -8.63
C VAL A 58 22.31 -1.10 -7.85
N LEU A 59 23.30 -1.99 -7.85
CA LEU A 59 23.22 -3.27 -7.13
C LEU A 59 23.09 -3.05 -5.60
N ASN A 60 23.93 -2.19 -5.00
CA ASN A 60 23.88 -1.90 -3.58
C ASN A 60 22.55 -1.26 -3.18
N THR A 61 21.97 -0.41 -4.04
CA THR A 61 20.66 0.18 -3.80
C THR A 61 19.59 -0.88 -3.63
N VAL A 62 19.61 -1.94 -4.43
CA VAL A 62 18.68 -3.07 -4.28
C VAL A 62 18.93 -3.82 -2.98
N LEU A 63 20.20 -4.13 -2.67
CA LEU A 63 20.58 -4.86 -1.44
C LEU A 63 20.16 -4.12 -0.16
N ILE A 64 20.23 -2.79 -0.16
CA ILE A 64 19.76 -1.92 0.95
C ILE A 64 18.26 -2.12 1.24
N GLY A 65 17.48 -2.62 0.29
CA GLY A 65 16.08 -2.99 0.50
C GLY A 65 15.86 -3.98 1.64
N ASN A 66 16.84 -4.87 1.92
CA ASN A 66 16.89 -5.63 3.16
C ASN A 66 17.92 -5.01 4.12
N LYS A 67 17.48 -3.97 4.83
CA LYS A 67 18.38 -3.17 5.68
C LYS A 67 19.11 -4.00 6.72
N LYS A 68 18.47 -4.95 7.37
CA LYS A 68 19.11 -5.81 8.38
C LYS A 68 20.26 -6.61 7.77
N MET A 69 20.04 -7.24 6.64
CA MET A 69 21.06 -8.01 5.92
C MET A 69 22.20 -7.10 5.44
N TRP A 70 21.87 -5.92 4.91
CA TRP A 70 22.86 -4.92 4.52
C TRP A 70 23.73 -4.46 5.69
N ASP A 71 23.13 -4.14 6.83
CA ASP A 71 23.86 -3.70 8.03
C ASP A 71 24.78 -4.81 8.55
N ILE A 72 24.37 -6.07 8.50
CA ILE A 72 25.20 -7.23 8.86
C ILE A 72 26.40 -7.34 7.89
N GLN A 73 26.18 -7.21 6.60
CA GLN A 73 27.25 -7.22 5.60
C GLN A 73 28.28 -6.12 5.88
N GLN A 74 27.81 -4.89 6.13
CA GLN A 74 28.70 -3.77 6.45
C GLN A 74 29.52 -4.01 7.74
N GLN A 75 28.90 -4.59 8.77
CA GLN A 75 29.59 -4.93 10.01
C GLN A 75 30.65 -6.02 9.79
N LYS A 76 30.36 -7.05 9.01
CA LYS A 76 31.31 -8.10 8.62
C LYS A 76 32.51 -7.50 7.90
N ASP A 77 32.26 -6.70 6.87
CA ASP A 77 33.31 -6.09 6.06
C ASP A 77 34.21 -5.18 6.91
N ALA A 78 33.61 -4.40 7.82
CA ALA A 78 34.33 -3.55 8.74
C ALA A 78 35.21 -4.35 9.71
N LEU A 79 34.75 -5.51 10.21
CA LEU A 79 35.54 -6.38 11.09
C LEU A 79 36.74 -6.99 10.36
N TYR A 80 36.53 -7.49 9.13
CA TYR A 80 37.62 -8.09 8.34
C TYR A 80 38.66 -7.08 7.84
N MET A 81 38.30 -5.80 7.77
CA MET A 81 39.23 -4.72 7.42
C MET A 81 40.08 -4.18 8.61
N LYS A 82 39.84 -4.65 9.83
CA LYS A 82 40.63 -4.21 10.98
C LYS A 82 42.07 -4.69 10.87
N GLU A 83 43.01 -3.80 11.12
CA GLU A 83 44.45 -4.13 11.19
C GLU A 83 44.77 -5.00 12.42
N ASP A 84 44.11 -4.75 13.57
CA ASP A 84 44.25 -5.45 14.85
C ASP A 84 43.03 -6.36 15.10
N PHE A 85 42.94 -7.41 14.30
CA PHE A 85 41.86 -8.39 14.43
C PHE A 85 42.12 -9.26 15.70
N THR A 86 41.18 -9.17 16.65
CA THR A 86 41.26 -9.87 17.94
C THR A 86 40.46 -11.17 17.93
N GLU A 87 40.62 -12.04 18.94
CA GLU A 87 39.80 -13.23 19.13
C GLU A 87 38.33 -12.90 19.33
N ALA A 88 38.02 -11.80 20.03
CA ALA A 88 36.65 -11.31 20.19
C ALA A 88 36.03 -10.86 18.85
N ASP A 89 36.82 -10.25 17.95
CA ASP A 89 36.39 -9.92 16.61
C ASP A 89 36.11 -11.18 15.80
N GLY A 90 36.86 -12.26 15.98
CA GLY A 90 36.65 -13.55 15.36
C GLY A 90 35.32 -14.20 15.78
N ILE A 91 35.02 -14.18 17.08
CA ILE A 91 33.73 -14.68 17.60
C ILE A 91 32.59 -13.89 17.01
N LYS A 92 32.67 -12.55 17.05
CA LYS A 92 31.62 -11.68 16.48
C LYS A 92 31.45 -11.86 14.98
N ALA A 93 32.55 -12.01 14.23
CA ALA A 93 32.49 -12.31 12.80
C ALA A 93 31.77 -13.63 12.53
N GLY A 94 32.03 -14.67 13.33
CA GLY A 94 31.35 -15.96 13.21
C GLY A 94 29.83 -15.85 13.47
N GLU A 95 29.42 -15.08 14.47
CA GLU A 95 28.00 -14.83 14.74
C GLU A 95 27.32 -14.09 13.56
N LEU A 96 27.96 -13.05 13.04
CA LEU A 96 27.45 -12.28 11.90
C LEU A 96 27.41 -13.14 10.62
N GLU A 97 28.38 -14.02 10.40
CA GLU A 97 28.38 -14.96 9.28
C GLU A 97 27.20 -15.94 9.34
N ALA A 98 26.92 -16.48 10.54
CA ALA A 98 25.79 -17.37 10.75
C ALA A 98 24.46 -16.63 10.45
N GLU A 99 24.27 -15.44 11.03
CA GLU A 99 23.06 -14.65 10.80
C GLU A 99 22.91 -14.25 9.34
N PHE A 100 23.98 -13.84 8.68
CA PHE A 100 23.99 -13.52 7.26
C PHE A 100 23.60 -14.71 6.38
N GLY A 101 24.13 -15.89 6.69
CA GLY A 101 23.78 -17.13 6.00
C GLY A 101 22.32 -17.52 6.16
N GLU A 102 21.79 -17.42 7.39
CA GLU A 102 20.37 -17.70 7.67
C GLU A 102 19.41 -16.77 6.91
N MET A 103 19.83 -15.53 6.65
CA MET A 103 19.07 -14.56 5.86
C MET A 103 19.22 -14.74 4.33
N GLY A 104 19.96 -15.74 3.86
CA GLY A 104 20.26 -15.92 2.44
C GLY A 104 21.26 -14.91 1.88
N GLY A 105 22.10 -14.34 2.73
CA GLY A 105 23.05 -13.29 2.35
C GLY A 105 24.04 -13.70 1.26
N TYR A 106 24.45 -14.98 1.21
CA TYR A 106 25.41 -15.47 0.22
C TYR A 106 24.87 -15.49 -1.22
N THR A 107 23.55 -15.55 -1.41
CA THR A 107 22.91 -15.47 -2.73
C THR A 107 22.37 -14.08 -3.03
N SER A 108 22.42 -13.16 -2.09
CA SER A 108 21.77 -11.85 -2.16
C SER A 108 22.15 -11.01 -3.38
N GLU A 109 23.44 -11.01 -3.77
CA GLU A 109 23.90 -10.27 -4.94
C GLU A 109 23.35 -10.88 -6.23
N SER A 110 23.34 -12.21 -6.34
CA SER A 110 22.79 -12.91 -7.49
C SER A 110 21.27 -12.72 -7.58
N ASP A 111 20.58 -12.76 -6.46
CA ASP A 111 19.13 -12.53 -6.38
C ASP A 111 18.78 -11.08 -6.77
N ALA A 112 19.55 -10.10 -6.30
CA ALA A 112 19.42 -8.70 -6.68
C ALA A 112 19.71 -8.47 -8.17
N ALA A 113 20.75 -9.10 -8.71
CA ALA A 113 21.09 -9.03 -10.13
C ALA A 113 20.00 -9.65 -11.02
N GLN A 114 19.43 -10.78 -10.61
CA GLN A 114 18.31 -11.41 -11.31
C GLN A 114 17.06 -10.51 -11.31
N LEU A 115 16.75 -9.88 -10.18
CA LEU A 115 15.62 -8.97 -10.06
C LEU A 115 15.80 -7.72 -10.94
N LEU A 116 17.01 -7.16 -10.99
CA LEU A 116 17.36 -6.06 -11.88
C LEU A 116 17.21 -6.46 -13.35
N ALA A 117 17.65 -7.65 -13.73
CA ALA A 117 17.51 -8.16 -15.09
C ALA A 117 16.04 -8.32 -15.48
N ASN A 118 15.19 -8.82 -14.57
CA ASN A 118 13.74 -8.94 -14.77
C ASN A 118 13.07 -7.55 -14.98
N LEU A 119 13.62 -6.51 -14.38
CA LEU A 119 13.20 -5.12 -14.56
C LEU A 119 13.94 -4.38 -15.68
N VAL A 120 14.57 -5.14 -16.57
CA VAL A 120 15.26 -4.62 -17.78
C VAL A 120 16.43 -3.67 -17.47
N ILE A 121 17.09 -3.87 -16.32
CA ILE A 121 18.36 -3.22 -15.98
C ILE A 121 19.49 -4.16 -16.34
N LYS A 122 20.27 -3.76 -17.34
CA LYS A 122 21.39 -4.57 -17.83
C LYS A 122 22.54 -4.65 -16.82
N GLU A 123 23.31 -5.74 -16.89
CA GLU A 123 24.41 -6.02 -15.98
C GLU A 123 25.49 -4.91 -15.97
N ASP A 124 25.74 -4.27 -17.13
CA ASP A 124 26.70 -3.15 -17.25
C ASP A 124 26.30 -1.92 -16.44
N ALA A 125 25.03 -1.82 -16.02
CA ALA A 125 24.53 -0.76 -15.17
C ALA A 125 24.62 -1.09 -13.67
N HIS A 126 24.79 -2.36 -13.27
CA HIS A 126 24.71 -2.78 -11.87
C HIS A 126 25.76 -2.12 -10.98
N HIS A 127 26.94 -1.82 -11.51
CA HIS A 127 28.05 -1.20 -10.77
C HIS A 127 28.14 0.33 -10.98
N LYS A 128 27.25 0.91 -11.80
CA LYS A 128 27.15 2.37 -11.93
C LYS A 128 26.49 2.96 -10.70
N LEU A 129 26.84 4.21 -10.37
CA LEU A 129 26.17 4.95 -9.31
C LEU A 129 24.74 5.33 -9.74
N MET A 130 23.84 5.40 -8.79
CA MET A 130 22.45 5.78 -9.06
C MET A 130 22.34 7.17 -9.71
N LYS A 131 23.25 8.11 -9.41
CA LYS A 131 23.29 9.42 -10.08
C LYS A 131 23.59 9.34 -11.58
N ASP A 132 24.26 8.29 -12.03
CA ASP A 132 24.72 8.13 -13.42
C ASP A 132 23.74 7.35 -14.31
N VAL A 133 22.64 6.86 -13.75
CA VAL A 133 21.57 6.17 -14.49
C VAL A 133 20.40 7.11 -14.77
N THR A 134 19.61 6.78 -15.80
CA THR A 134 18.44 7.59 -16.19
C THR A 134 17.33 7.57 -15.15
N GLY A 135 16.44 8.57 -15.16
CA GLY A 135 15.29 8.61 -14.24
C GLY A 135 14.41 7.37 -14.32
N THR A 136 14.14 6.87 -15.53
CA THR A 136 13.38 5.64 -15.74
C THR A 136 14.09 4.42 -15.14
N GLN A 137 15.41 4.32 -15.26
CA GLN A 137 16.18 3.27 -14.60
C GLN A 137 16.14 3.40 -13.09
N LYS A 138 16.24 4.61 -12.54
CA LYS A 138 16.13 4.85 -11.08
C LYS A 138 14.80 4.32 -10.53
N VAL A 139 13.68 4.59 -11.19
CA VAL A 139 12.36 4.09 -10.79
C VAL A 139 12.34 2.57 -10.74
N ARG A 140 12.87 1.89 -11.75
CA ARG A 140 12.96 0.43 -11.79
C ARG A 140 13.87 -0.15 -10.70
N VAL A 141 15.00 0.51 -10.43
CA VAL A 141 15.91 0.11 -9.34
C VAL A 141 15.24 0.25 -7.98
N LEU A 142 14.51 1.33 -7.73
CA LEU A 142 13.76 1.52 -6.49
C LEU A 142 12.62 0.50 -6.35
N LEU A 143 11.98 0.11 -7.45
CA LEU A 143 11.03 -0.99 -7.45
C LEU A 143 11.72 -2.32 -7.10
N ALA A 144 12.86 -2.62 -7.70
CA ALA A 144 13.66 -3.79 -7.35
C ALA A 144 14.03 -3.79 -5.86
N GLN A 145 14.46 -2.64 -5.33
CA GLN A 145 14.77 -2.48 -3.90
C GLN A 145 13.56 -2.84 -3.01
N ALA A 146 12.36 -2.37 -3.36
CA ALA A 146 11.15 -2.67 -2.59
C ALA A 146 10.78 -4.15 -2.61
N LEU A 147 10.96 -4.82 -3.74
CA LEU A 147 10.61 -6.23 -3.94
C LEU A 147 11.70 -7.20 -3.44
N PHE A 148 12.93 -6.71 -3.18
CA PHE A 148 14.08 -7.53 -2.86
C PHE A 148 13.91 -8.31 -1.56
N GLY A 149 14.30 -9.58 -1.61
CA GLY A 149 14.35 -10.46 -0.43
C GLY A 149 12.97 -10.91 0.07
N ASN A 150 11.94 -10.87 -0.75
CA ASN A 150 10.59 -11.38 -0.45
C ASN A 150 10.03 -10.85 0.89
N PRO A 151 9.76 -9.55 1.03
CA PRO A 151 9.24 -8.97 2.27
C PRO A 151 7.90 -9.58 2.68
N ASP A 152 7.63 -9.67 3.98
CA ASP A 152 6.36 -10.21 4.51
C ASP A 152 5.20 -9.25 4.26
N VAL A 153 5.49 -7.95 4.28
CA VAL A 153 4.54 -6.88 3.95
C VAL A 153 5.17 -5.93 2.93
N LEU A 154 4.52 -5.80 1.78
CA LEU A 154 4.95 -4.94 0.69
C LEU A 154 3.98 -3.77 0.52
N LEU A 155 4.48 -2.54 0.61
CA LEU A 155 3.72 -1.32 0.40
C LEU A 155 4.14 -0.66 -0.92
N LEU A 156 3.20 -0.54 -1.84
CA LEU A 156 3.41 0.05 -3.17
C LEU A 156 2.50 1.26 -3.36
N ASP A 157 3.09 2.44 -3.41
CA ASP A 157 2.40 3.70 -3.72
C ASP A 157 2.71 4.11 -5.15
N GLU A 158 1.69 4.06 -6.03
CA GLU A 158 1.74 4.36 -7.46
C GLU A 158 2.88 3.60 -8.21
N PRO A 159 2.96 2.25 -8.07
CA PRO A 159 4.10 1.48 -8.58
C PRO A 159 4.18 1.43 -10.11
N THR A 160 3.12 1.76 -10.82
CA THR A 160 3.07 1.76 -12.29
C THR A 160 3.53 3.07 -12.93
N ASN A 161 3.70 4.13 -12.14
CA ASN A 161 4.15 5.41 -12.66
C ASN A 161 5.56 5.29 -13.26
N ASP A 162 5.73 5.91 -14.43
CA ASP A 162 7.00 5.93 -15.19
C ASP A 162 7.53 4.55 -15.61
N LEU A 163 6.70 3.50 -15.57
CA LEU A 163 7.00 2.17 -16.09
C LEU A 163 6.42 1.98 -17.49
N ASP A 164 7.14 1.23 -18.33
CA ASP A 164 6.59 0.75 -19.59
C ASP A 164 5.67 -0.46 -19.38
N ILE A 165 4.92 -0.80 -20.42
CA ILE A 165 3.90 -1.85 -20.37
C ILE A 165 4.48 -3.25 -20.08
N GLU A 166 5.71 -3.51 -20.50
CA GLU A 166 6.37 -4.80 -20.24
C GLU A 166 6.75 -4.94 -18.78
N THR A 167 7.28 -3.87 -18.17
CA THR A 167 7.61 -3.83 -16.76
C THR A 167 6.33 -3.90 -15.88
N ILE A 168 5.23 -3.24 -16.31
CA ILE A 168 3.94 -3.35 -15.61
C ILE A 168 3.44 -4.80 -15.63
N ARG A 169 3.45 -5.47 -16.78
CA ARG A 169 3.05 -6.88 -16.90
C ARG A 169 3.91 -7.80 -16.03
N TRP A 170 5.21 -7.54 -15.99
CA TRP A 170 6.09 -8.30 -15.12
C TRP A 170 5.69 -8.11 -13.63
N LEU A 171 5.39 -6.87 -13.22
CA LEU A 171 4.93 -6.57 -11.86
C LEU A 171 3.57 -7.21 -11.54
N GLU A 172 2.65 -7.23 -12.50
CA GLU A 172 1.36 -7.93 -12.37
C GLU A 172 1.58 -9.42 -12.09
N ASN A 173 2.44 -10.09 -12.86
CA ASN A 173 2.77 -11.49 -12.65
C ASN A 173 3.48 -11.72 -11.30
N PHE A 174 4.42 -10.84 -10.95
CA PHE A 174 5.09 -10.91 -9.65
C PHE A 174 4.08 -10.85 -8.49
N LEU A 175 3.12 -9.94 -8.53
CA LEU A 175 2.11 -9.79 -7.49
C LEU A 175 1.08 -10.93 -7.50
N ALA A 176 0.79 -11.52 -8.66
CA ALA A 176 -0.08 -12.69 -8.76
C ALA A 176 0.53 -13.92 -8.07
N ASP A 177 1.85 -14.08 -8.15
CA ASP A 177 2.59 -15.17 -7.53
C ASP A 177 3.08 -14.85 -6.10
N TYR A 178 2.78 -13.64 -5.61
CA TYR A 178 3.26 -13.17 -4.31
C TYR A 178 2.50 -13.82 -3.17
N GLU A 179 3.18 -14.64 -2.37
CA GLU A 179 2.58 -15.42 -1.30
C GLU A 179 2.34 -14.63 0.00
N ASN A 180 3.02 -13.49 0.14
CA ASN A 180 2.91 -12.62 1.32
C ASN A 180 1.87 -11.50 1.11
N THR A 181 1.82 -10.55 2.03
CA THR A 181 0.85 -9.47 1.99
C THR A 181 1.36 -8.29 1.16
N ALA A 182 0.56 -7.80 0.22
CA ALA A 182 0.83 -6.54 -0.48
C ALA A 182 -0.31 -5.53 -0.30
N ILE A 183 0.05 -4.26 -0.08
CA ILE A 183 -0.89 -3.15 -0.05
C ILE A 183 -0.49 -2.18 -1.16
N VAL A 184 -1.42 -1.91 -2.06
CA VAL A 184 -1.18 -1.13 -3.28
C VAL A 184 -2.09 0.09 -3.33
N VAL A 185 -1.51 1.23 -3.64
CA VAL A 185 -2.25 2.43 -4.05
C VAL A 185 -1.91 2.68 -5.51
N SER A 186 -2.91 2.78 -6.39
CA SER A 186 -2.71 3.14 -7.79
C SER A 186 -3.95 3.79 -8.39
N HIS A 187 -3.76 4.61 -9.40
CA HIS A 187 -4.81 5.16 -10.25
C HIS A 187 -5.03 4.33 -11.52
N ASP A 188 -4.18 3.36 -11.80
CA ASP A 188 -4.32 2.44 -12.91
C ASP A 188 -5.35 1.35 -12.59
N ARG A 189 -6.56 1.52 -13.11
CA ARG A 189 -7.68 0.59 -12.87
C ARG A 189 -7.42 -0.80 -13.44
N HIS A 190 -6.76 -0.89 -14.58
CA HIS A 190 -6.43 -2.18 -15.21
C HIS A 190 -5.47 -2.96 -14.33
N PHE A 191 -4.42 -2.30 -13.87
CA PHE A 191 -3.44 -2.89 -12.94
C PHE A 191 -4.13 -3.37 -11.66
N LEU A 192 -4.94 -2.51 -11.00
CA LEU A 192 -5.67 -2.88 -9.78
C LEU A 192 -6.60 -4.07 -10.00
N ASP A 193 -7.31 -4.10 -11.14
CA ASP A 193 -8.25 -5.18 -11.46
C ASP A 193 -7.53 -6.52 -11.66
N THR A 194 -6.30 -6.47 -12.19
CA THR A 194 -5.46 -7.65 -12.44
C THR A 194 -4.84 -8.20 -11.15
N VAL A 195 -4.37 -7.33 -10.24
CA VAL A 195 -3.53 -7.77 -9.11
C VAL A 195 -4.27 -7.88 -7.79
N CYS A 196 -5.33 -7.09 -7.54
CA CYS A 196 -5.94 -7.04 -6.22
C CYS A 196 -6.91 -8.19 -5.96
N THR A 197 -6.82 -8.75 -4.76
CA THR A 197 -7.75 -9.73 -4.20
C THR A 197 -8.80 -9.08 -3.32
N HIS A 198 -8.48 -7.93 -2.73
CA HIS A 198 -9.32 -7.16 -1.82
C HIS A 198 -9.21 -5.66 -2.12
N VAL A 199 -10.29 -4.96 -1.84
CA VAL A 199 -10.36 -3.50 -1.94
C VAL A 199 -10.65 -2.91 -0.58
N ALA A 200 -9.79 -2.02 -0.12
CA ALA A 200 -9.96 -1.24 1.11
C ALA A 200 -10.38 0.18 0.74
N ASP A 201 -11.66 0.47 0.90
CA ASP A 201 -12.25 1.78 0.58
C ASP A 201 -12.12 2.74 1.77
N VAL A 202 -11.42 3.83 1.54
CA VAL A 202 -11.16 4.89 2.54
C VAL A 202 -12.15 6.03 2.32
N ASP A 203 -13.24 6.02 3.08
CA ASP A 203 -14.26 7.08 3.04
C ASP A 203 -14.58 7.59 4.45
N LYS A 204 -14.66 8.92 4.60
CA LYS A 204 -15.06 9.61 5.85
C LYS A 204 -14.35 9.09 7.10
N SER A 205 -13.04 8.92 7.02
CA SER A 205 -12.18 8.43 8.12
C SER A 205 -12.49 6.98 8.55
N LYS A 206 -13.10 6.20 7.67
CA LYS A 206 -13.31 4.76 7.85
C LYS A 206 -12.67 3.99 6.71
N ILE A 207 -12.22 2.79 7.01
CA ILE A 207 -11.74 1.85 6.01
C ILE A 207 -12.69 0.66 6.00
N THR A 208 -13.26 0.38 4.83
CA THR A 208 -14.13 -0.79 4.64
C THR A 208 -13.47 -1.72 3.65
N ILE A 209 -13.31 -2.98 4.02
CA ILE A 209 -12.64 -3.99 3.19
C ILE A 209 -13.70 -4.82 2.45
N TYR A 210 -13.52 -4.94 1.15
CA TYR A 210 -14.32 -5.76 0.25
C TYR A 210 -13.45 -6.86 -0.34
N THR A 211 -13.97 -8.09 -0.39
CA THR A 211 -13.32 -9.20 -1.08
C THR A 211 -13.67 -9.16 -2.56
N GLY A 212 -12.67 -9.29 -3.42
CA GLY A 212 -12.80 -9.24 -4.87
C GLY A 212 -11.88 -8.20 -5.50
N ASN A 213 -11.92 -8.11 -6.84
CA ASN A 213 -11.12 -7.17 -7.59
C ASN A 213 -11.75 -5.76 -7.64
N TYR A 214 -11.06 -4.83 -8.28
CA TYR A 214 -11.50 -3.44 -8.39
C TYR A 214 -12.84 -3.31 -9.14
N SER A 215 -13.04 -4.04 -10.25
CA SER A 215 -14.28 -3.99 -11.05
C SER A 215 -15.47 -4.46 -10.22
N PHE A 216 -15.35 -5.54 -9.48
CA PHE A 216 -16.41 -6.04 -8.60
C PHE A 216 -16.78 -5.02 -7.51
N TRP A 217 -15.79 -4.40 -6.87
CA TRP A 217 -16.03 -3.34 -5.89
C TRP A 217 -16.75 -2.16 -6.56
N TYR A 218 -16.27 -1.71 -7.74
CA TYR A 218 -16.83 -0.56 -8.44
C TYR A 218 -18.31 -0.77 -8.78
N GLU A 219 -18.67 -1.92 -9.36
CA GLU A 219 -20.06 -2.27 -9.68
C GLU A 219 -20.93 -2.33 -8.43
N SER A 220 -20.44 -2.98 -7.36
CA SER A 220 -21.14 -3.09 -6.09
C SER A 220 -21.38 -1.74 -5.44
N SER A 221 -20.36 -0.86 -5.45
CA SER A 221 -20.45 0.49 -4.89
C SER A 221 -21.42 1.39 -5.67
N GLN A 222 -21.44 1.27 -7.01
CA GLN A 222 -22.41 1.99 -7.87
C GLN A 222 -23.84 1.54 -7.58
N LEU A 223 -24.07 0.24 -7.44
CA LEU A 223 -25.37 -0.30 -7.10
C LEU A 223 -25.84 0.21 -5.72
N ALA A 224 -24.99 0.15 -4.71
CA ALA A 224 -25.30 0.66 -3.37
C ALA A 224 -25.60 2.16 -3.38
N SER A 225 -24.83 2.94 -4.11
CA SER A 225 -25.05 4.39 -4.27
C SER A 225 -26.39 4.71 -4.93
N ARG A 226 -26.76 3.99 -6.01
CA ARG A 226 -28.06 4.14 -6.65
C ARG A 226 -29.21 3.80 -5.70
N GLN A 227 -29.12 2.68 -4.99
CA GLN A 227 -30.14 2.28 -4.02
C GLN A 227 -30.30 3.30 -2.88
N GLN A 228 -29.17 3.88 -2.42
CA GLN A 228 -29.23 4.93 -1.40
C GLN A 228 -29.86 6.21 -1.95
N GLY A 229 -29.51 6.61 -3.18
CA GLY A 229 -30.13 7.74 -3.88
C GLY A 229 -31.63 7.58 -4.02
N ASP A 230 -32.09 6.40 -4.46
CA ASP A 230 -33.54 6.11 -4.59
C ASP A 230 -34.26 6.12 -3.24
N LYS A 231 -33.62 5.61 -2.18
CA LYS A 231 -34.16 5.69 -0.82
C LYS A 231 -34.28 7.13 -0.34
N ASN A 232 -33.23 7.92 -0.54
CA ASN A 232 -33.21 9.34 -0.13
C ASN A 232 -34.28 10.11 -0.89
N LYS A 233 -34.41 9.91 -2.20
CA LYS A 233 -35.46 10.55 -3.02
C LYS A 233 -36.89 10.22 -2.52
N LYS A 234 -37.15 8.94 -2.25
CA LYS A 234 -38.45 8.52 -1.66
C LYS A 234 -38.69 9.13 -0.29
N MET A 235 -37.63 9.29 0.52
CA MET A 235 -37.75 9.94 1.84
C MET A 235 -38.00 11.44 1.70
N GLU A 236 -37.36 12.13 0.76
CA GLU A 236 -37.60 13.54 0.46
C GLU A 236 -39.03 13.78 -0.05
N GLU A 237 -39.51 12.95 -0.96
CA GLU A 237 -40.92 12.99 -1.46
C GLU A 237 -41.87 12.84 -0.26
N LYS A 238 -41.68 11.83 0.55
CA LYS A 238 -42.50 11.61 1.77
C LYS A 238 -42.43 12.78 2.75
N ARG A 239 -41.24 13.36 2.93
CA ARG A 239 -41.06 14.57 3.76
C ARG A 239 -41.86 15.74 3.20
N LYS A 240 -41.81 15.96 1.89
CA LYS A 240 -42.57 17.02 1.18
C LYS A 240 -44.06 16.82 1.40
N ASP A 241 -44.59 15.62 1.17
CA ASP A 241 -46.00 15.30 1.38
C ASP A 241 -46.47 15.56 2.81
N LEU A 242 -45.64 15.21 3.79
CA LEU A 242 -45.94 15.47 5.19
C LEU A 242 -45.97 16.98 5.52
N LEU A 243 -45.01 17.74 4.99
CA LEU A 243 -44.99 19.19 5.12
C LEU A 243 -46.18 19.87 4.48
N ASP A 244 -46.54 19.47 3.25
CA ASP A 244 -47.68 19.99 2.54
C ASP A 244 -49.00 19.69 3.28
N PHE A 245 -49.14 18.50 3.85
CA PHE A 245 -50.29 18.14 4.67
C PHE A 245 -50.37 18.99 5.91
N ILE A 246 -49.24 19.14 6.65
CA ILE A 246 -49.17 19.94 7.86
C ILE A 246 -49.53 21.41 7.55
N ALA A 247 -49.01 21.98 6.49
CA ALA A 247 -49.29 23.37 6.08
C ALA A 247 -50.78 23.58 5.75
N ARG A 248 -51.41 22.63 5.07
CA ARG A 248 -52.85 22.74 4.69
C ARG A 248 -53.82 22.58 5.84
N PHE A 249 -53.48 21.73 6.82
CA PHE A 249 -54.45 21.30 7.82
C PHE A 249 -54.13 21.69 9.26
N SER A 250 -53.00 22.38 9.51
CA SER A 250 -52.61 22.81 10.84
C SER A 250 -53.59 23.83 11.49
N ALA A 251 -54.22 24.65 10.66
CA ALA A 251 -55.22 25.65 11.08
C ALA A 251 -56.64 25.09 11.20
N ASN A 252 -56.91 23.86 10.83
CA ASN A 252 -58.23 23.26 10.81
C ASN A 252 -58.48 22.42 12.07
N ALA A 253 -59.37 22.87 12.97
CA ALA A 253 -59.63 22.24 14.25
C ALA A 253 -60.01 20.75 14.14
N SER A 254 -60.78 20.35 13.12
CA SER A 254 -61.22 18.95 12.92
C SER A 254 -60.09 18.02 12.51
N LYS A 255 -59.00 18.54 11.89
CA LYS A 255 -57.86 17.79 11.41
C LYS A 255 -56.56 18.02 12.17
N SER A 256 -56.60 18.83 13.20
CA SER A 256 -55.45 19.20 14.07
C SER A 256 -54.76 17.96 14.64
N LYS A 257 -55.47 16.95 15.12
CA LYS A 257 -54.92 15.71 15.63
C LYS A 257 -54.13 14.96 14.56
N GLN A 258 -54.60 14.94 13.28
CA GLN A 258 -53.91 14.30 12.18
C GLN A 258 -52.63 15.09 11.79
N ALA A 259 -52.67 16.42 11.79
CA ALA A 259 -51.51 17.27 11.55
C ALA A 259 -50.43 17.05 12.64
N THR A 260 -50.84 16.92 13.91
CA THR A 260 -49.89 16.61 15.01
C THR A 260 -49.25 15.22 14.85
N SER A 261 -50.04 14.21 14.45
CA SER A 261 -49.51 12.88 14.18
C SER A 261 -48.50 12.88 13.02
N ARG A 262 -48.77 13.64 11.94
CA ARG A 262 -47.86 13.80 10.81
C ARG A 262 -46.58 14.57 11.16
N LYS A 263 -46.67 15.56 12.06
CA LYS A 263 -45.51 16.27 12.60
C LYS A 263 -44.56 15.33 13.35
N LYS A 264 -45.12 14.46 14.22
CA LYS A 264 -44.32 13.40 14.87
C LYS A 264 -43.69 12.40 13.90
N ALA A 265 -44.39 12.09 12.78
CA ALA A 265 -43.83 11.24 11.75
C ALA A 265 -42.68 11.91 10.98
N LEU A 266 -42.77 13.24 10.77
CA LEU A 266 -41.70 14.04 10.16
C LEU A 266 -40.45 14.09 11.05
N GLU A 267 -40.60 14.24 12.37
CA GLU A 267 -39.51 14.26 13.33
C GLU A 267 -38.72 12.93 13.38
N LYS A 268 -39.41 11.81 13.04
CA LYS A 268 -38.77 10.48 12.98
C LYS A 268 -38.15 10.17 11.62
N LEU A 269 -38.32 11.01 10.63
CA LEU A 269 -37.77 10.80 9.29
C LEU A 269 -36.35 11.34 9.24
N VAL A 270 -35.39 10.42 9.33
CA VAL A 270 -33.96 10.72 9.18
C VAL A 270 -33.60 10.53 7.70
N ILE A 271 -33.07 11.57 7.08
CA ILE A 271 -32.58 11.57 5.68
C ILE A 271 -31.08 11.39 5.69
#